data_35132d24205f793aa44a0f6a3d1401fb
#
_entry.id   35132d24205f793aa44a0f6a3d1401fb
#
_cell.length_a   1.000
_cell.length_b   1.000
_cell.length_c   1.000
_cell.angle_alpha   90.00
_cell.angle_beta   90.00
_cell.angle_gamma   90.00
#
_symmetry.space_group_name_H-M   'P 1'
#
loop_
_entity.id
_entity.type
_entity.pdbx_description
1 polymer ?
#
loop_
_entity_poly.entity_id
_entity_poly.type
_entity_poly.pdbx_seq_one_letter_code
_entity_poly.pdbx_strand_id
1 'polypeptide(L)' 'MSNTAVLDENGIATVAGDITVYHYDEETREYTSSSVEYLALGVGTPAHSCADAPPEAISGYVVCRTATLNGWEHVA' A
#
# COMPACT_ATOMS: atom_id res chain seq x y z
N MET A 1 -6.68 -22.76 -2.85
CA MET A 1 -5.59 -21.82 -2.47
C MET A 1 -5.65 -20.63 -3.40
N SER A 2 -5.72 -19.44 -2.86
CA SER A 2 -5.78 -18.24 -3.71
C SER A 2 -4.38 -17.86 -4.21
N ASN A 3 -4.32 -17.31 -5.41
CA ASN A 3 -3.09 -16.78 -5.98
C ASN A 3 -2.76 -15.44 -5.34
N THR A 4 -1.48 -15.11 -5.28
CA THR A 4 -1.06 -13.76 -4.92
C THR A 4 -1.08 -12.89 -6.17
N ALA A 5 -1.69 -11.71 -6.07
CA ALA A 5 -1.69 -10.77 -7.19
C ALA A 5 -0.26 -10.31 -7.49
N VAL A 6 0.03 -10.12 -8.77
CA VAL A 6 1.30 -9.56 -9.23
C VAL A 6 1.00 -8.23 -9.89
N LEU A 7 1.72 -7.19 -9.48
CA LEU A 7 1.51 -5.83 -9.97
C LEU A 7 2.65 -5.43 -10.91
N ASP A 8 2.31 -4.63 -11.92
CA ASP A 8 3.32 -4.04 -12.80
C ASP A 8 3.89 -2.75 -12.18
N GLU A 9 4.73 -2.04 -12.91
CA GLU A 9 5.36 -0.81 -12.46
C GLU A 9 4.36 0.31 -12.16
N ASN A 10 3.15 0.22 -12.72
CA ASN A 10 2.07 1.18 -12.47
C ASN A 10 1.12 0.74 -11.35
N GLY A 11 1.42 -0.37 -10.69
CA GLY A 11 0.58 -0.89 -9.61
C GLY A 11 -0.69 -1.58 -10.09
N ILE A 12 -0.74 -2.01 -11.33
CA ILE A 12 -1.88 -2.69 -11.93
C ILE A 12 -1.64 -4.19 -11.96
N ALA A 13 -2.64 -4.98 -11.57
CA ALA A 13 -2.49 -6.43 -11.51
C ALA A 13 -2.30 -7.04 -12.89
N THR A 14 -1.19 -7.71 -13.08
CA THR A 14 -0.91 -8.53 -14.26
C THR A 14 -1.26 -10.00 -14.04
N VAL A 15 -1.41 -10.37 -12.77
CA VAL A 15 -1.94 -11.67 -12.34
C VAL A 15 -2.97 -11.39 -11.25
N ALA A 16 -4.19 -11.87 -11.44
CA ALA A 16 -5.26 -11.71 -10.46
C ALA A 16 -4.95 -12.52 -9.20
N GLY A 17 -5.34 -12.03 -8.04
CA GLY A 17 -5.17 -12.74 -6.80
C GLY A 17 -5.33 -11.85 -5.57
N ASP A 18 -4.97 -12.39 -4.41
CA ASP A 18 -5.01 -11.67 -3.16
C ASP A 18 -3.68 -10.95 -2.93
N ILE A 19 -3.74 -9.78 -2.34
CA ILE A 19 -2.55 -9.04 -1.96
C ILE A 19 -2.84 -8.23 -0.70
N THR A 20 -1.82 -8.13 0.18
CA THR A 20 -1.92 -7.25 1.33
C THR A 20 -1.66 -5.82 0.86
N VAL A 21 -2.56 -4.91 1.20
CA VAL A 21 -2.41 -3.50 0.89
C VAL A 21 -2.34 -2.71 2.20
N TYR A 22 -1.66 -1.58 2.15
CA TYR A 22 -1.40 -0.73 3.30
C TYR A 22 -2.05 0.62 3.05
N HIS A 23 -2.99 0.99 3.93
CA HIS A 23 -3.82 2.17 3.78
C HIS A 23 -3.17 3.37 4.46
N TYR A 24 -3.35 4.54 3.88
CA TYR A 24 -2.87 5.80 4.47
C TYR A 24 -3.95 6.87 4.36
N ASP A 25 -3.87 7.86 5.27
CA ASP A 25 -4.82 8.98 5.29
C ASP A 25 -4.62 9.85 4.05
N GLU A 26 -5.70 10.25 3.39
CA GLU A 26 -5.62 11.02 2.16
C GLU A 26 -5.05 12.43 2.35
N GLU A 27 -5.17 13.01 3.54
CA GLU A 27 -4.67 14.35 3.82
C GLU A 27 -3.29 14.33 4.45
N THR A 28 -3.10 13.52 5.50
CA THR A 28 -1.84 13.48 6.24
C THR A 28 -0.86 12.47 5.67
N ARG A 29 -1.35 11.52 4.88
CA ARG A 29 -0.60 10.38 4.34
C ARG A 29 -0.04 9.44 5.42
N GLU A 30 -0.55 9.56 6.63
CA GLU A 30 -0.16 8.70 7.74
C GLU A 30 -0.70 7.28 7.55
N TYR A 31 0.15 6.28 7.80
CA TYR A 31 -0.26 4.89 7.75
C TYR A 31 -1.38 4.62 8.76
N THR A 32 -2.47 4.01 8.32
CA THR A 32 -3.62 3.74 9.18
C THR A 32 -3.82 2.26 9.46
N SER A 33 -3.81 1.43 8.44
CA SER A 33 -4.09 0.00 8.61
C SER A 33 -3.69 -0.79 7.37
N SER A 34 -3.72 -2.10 7.48
CA SER A 34 -3.52 -3.00 6.34
C SER A 34 -4.72 -3.93 6.21
N SER A 35 -4.92 -4.43 5.00
CA SER A 35 -5.95 -5.42 4.72
C SER A 35 -5.54 -6.29 3.55
N VAL A 36 -6.19 -7.46 3.40
CA VAL A 36 -5.98 -8.32 2.25
C VAL A 36 -7.13 -8.05 1.27
N GLU A 37 -6.77 -7.70 0.03
CA GLU A 37 -7.73 -7.39 -1.02
C GLU A 37 -7.53 -8.30 -2.21
N TYR A 38 -8.61 -8.68 -2.87
CA TYR A 38 -8.54 -9.39 -4.13
C TYR A 38 -8.47 -8.38 -5.27
N LEU A 39 -7.46 -8.52 -6.13
CA LEU A 39 -7.33 -7.69 -7.34
C LEU A 39 -7.57 -8.54 -8.58
N ALA A 40 -8.56 -8.15 -9.37
CA ALA A 40 -8.78 -8.75 -10.68
C ALA A 40 -7.70 -8.27 -11.65
N LEU A 41 -7.49 -9.02 -12.72
CA LEU A 41 -6.57 -8.64 -13.79
C LEU A 41 -6.92 -7.26 -14.32
N GLY A 42 -5.94 -6.37 -14.41
CA GLY A 42 -6.12 -5.02 -14.93
C GLY A 42 -6.58 -4.00 -13.89
N VAL A 43 -6.70 -4.41 -12.63
CA VAL A 43 -7.18 -3.53 -11.55
C VAL A 43 -6.01 -3.16 -10.64
N GLY A 44 -6.01 -1.92 -10.17
CA GLY A 44 -5.01 -1.44 -9.22
C GLY A 44 -5.50 -1.57 -7.78
N THR A 45 -4.63 -1.17 -6.82
CA THR A 45 -4.99 -1.16 -5.41
C THR A 45 -6.10 -0.13 -5.13
N PRO A 46 -6.89 -0.33 -4.04
CA PRO A 46 -7.89 0.67 -3.65
C PRO A 46 -7.29 2.05 -3.44
N ALA A 47 -8.14 3.09 -3.53
CA ALA A 47 -7.69 4.46 -3.30
C ALA A 47 -7.01 4.60 -1.93
N HIS A 48 -5.96 5.41 -1.88
CA HIS A 48 -5.20 5.69 -0.65
C HIS A 48 -4.62 4.43 -0.02
N SER A 49 -4.14 3.52 -0.86
CA SER A 49 -3.46 2.30 -0.43
C SER A 49 -2.32 1.96 -1.39
N CYS A 50 -1.43 1.11 -0.94
CA CYS A 50 -0.31 0.64 -1.75
C CYS A 50 0.07 -0.78 -1.34
N ALA A 51 0.86 -1.44 -2.18
CA ALA A 51 1.35 -2.79 -1.91
C ALA A 51 2.69 -2.80 -1.17
N ASP A 52 3.33 -1.63 -1.01
CA ASP A 52 4.62 -1.52 -0.32
C ASP A 52 4.41 -1.55 1.19
N ALA A 53 5.09 -2.46 1.89
CA ALA A 53 5.00 -2.53 3.34
C ALA A 53 5.66 -1.30 3.98
N PRO A 54 5.02 -0.69 5.03
CA PRO A 54 5.65 0.41 5.74
C PRO A 54 6.84 -0.10 6.58
N PRO A 55 7.78 0.79 6.94
CA PRO A 55 8.88 0.42 7.82
C PRO A 55 8.38 0.25 9.26
N GLU A 56 9.25 -0.26 10.13
CA GLU A 56 8.93 -0.40 11.55
C GLU A 56 8.68 0.96 12.18
N ALA A 57 7.76 0.98 13.15
CA ALA A 57 7.47 2.20 13.90
C ALA A 57 8.67 2.61 14.74
N ILE A 58 8.93 3.92 14.78
CA ILE A 58 9.97 4.52 15.63
C ILE A 58 9.27 5.40 16.63
N SER A 59 9.62 5.24 17.92
CA SER A 59 9.03 6.05 18.99
C SER A 59 9.28 7.54 18.72
N GLY A 60 8.22 8.34 18.82
CA GLY A 60 8.27 9.78 18.57
C GLY A 60 8.09 10.17 17.10
N TYR A 61 7.88 9.20 16.21
CA TYR A 61 7.65 9.45 14.80
C TYR A 61 6.39 8.77 14.33
N VAL A 62 5.78 9.33 13.28
CA VAL A 62 4.67 8.67 12.56
C VAL A 62 5.17 8.23 11.20
N VAL A 63 4.63 7.11 10.72
CA VAL A 63 4.97 6.57 9.39
C VAL A 63 3.98 7.17 8.40
N CYS A 64 4.50 7.88 7.40
CA CYS A 64 3.71 8.53 6.38
C CYS A 64 4.12 8.10 4.99
N ARG A 65 3.16 8.03 4.07
CA ARG A 65 3.46 7.87 2.65
C ARG A 65 4.12 9.14 2.16
N THR A 66 5.14 9.01 1.31
CA THR A 66 5.83 10.20 0.77
C THR A 66 4.90 11.00 -0.13
N ALA A 67 5.22 12.29 -0.33
CA ALA A 67 4.40 13.18 -1.15
C ALA A 67 4.27 12.69 -2.61
N THR A 68 5.28 11.99 -3.12
CA THR A 68 5.25 11.41 -4.47
C THR A 68 4.58 10.05 -4.51
N LEU A 69 4.16 9.53 -3.35
CA LEU A 69 3.47 8.24 -3.19
C LEU A 69 4.30 7.05 -3.69
N ASN A 70 5.61 7.13 -3.58
CA ASN A 70 6.52 6.07 -4.03
C ASN A 70 7.28 5.38 -2.91
N GLY A 71 6.99 5.70 -1.65
CA GLY A 71 7.67 5.10 -0.51
C GLY A 71 7.06 5.56 0.80
N TRP A 72 7.74 5.26 1.90
CA TRP A 72 7.34 5.61 3.25
C TRP A 72 8.44 6.42 3.92
N GLU A 73 8.07 7.26 4.85
CA GLU A 73 9.00 8.08 5.63
C GLU A 73 8.56 8.16 7.07
N HIS A 74 9.51 8.46 7.95
CA HIS A 74 9.20 8.74 9.36
C HIS A 74 9.15 10.26 9.53
N VAL A 75 8.05 10.75 10.10
CA VAL A 75 7.82 12.18 10.34
C VAL A 75 7.70 12.41 11.84
N ALA A 76 8.48 13.36 12.34
CA ALA A 76 8.47 13.70 13.77
C ALA A 76 7.18 14.43 14.17
#